data_95be2448e589876eec6ac786cf333aa7
#
_entry.id   95be2448e589876eec6ac786cf333aa7
#
_cell.length_a   1.000
_cell.length_b   1.000
_cell.length_c   1.000
_cell.angle_alpha   90.00
_cell.angle_beta   90.00
_cell.angle_gamma   90.00
#
_symmetry.space_group_name_H-M   'P 1'
#
loop_
_entity.id
_entity.type
_entity.pdbx_description
1 polymer ?
#
loop_
_entity_poly.entity_id
_entity_poly.type
_entity_poly.pdbx_seq_one_letter_code
_entity_poly.pdbx_strand_id
1 'polypeptide(L)'
;ADQNIEIVGGNSAGNPKLAVVNFTNEDGSVSDEITSDFKITGEFNVLNYVSNSSIESGAAQYTISGSVTQDPVSGQMQIDYQLLNNTTNQVLLSQTAAFNKKFQRKAIHAIDDNIYKKLTNTPSAFTSKVALAVQQGAGKYAVVLADYDGYNPKTLISMAHPITSLAWDSSGNYLSYVTYETGKPVVYVQNIKAGTRYVVANFNGSNSSPAFTPNSQKLAVTLSKDYGSHVYLVNNQRYTSASGAIPLINFGTIDTEADVSATGKVVFTSDHDGGPQIFMTDLNGSVPTRVTNGLGKYNTTARFSNDASKITFINRNSGVLQAYVLDLVTQSAYPISQNANHDIAPSFAPNDKLIMFSSDNSVYISNITGTTQTKLNNLNYGQVI
;
A
#
# COMPACT_ATOMS: atom_id res chain seq x y z
N ALA A 1 20.72 -9.90 11.06
CA ALA A 1 21.07 -8.77 10.20
C ALA A 1 20.21 -7.60 10.62
N ASP A 2 20.85 -6.57 11.11
CA ASP A 2 20.21 -5.36 11.60
C ASP A 2 19.40 -4.72 10.49
N GLN A 3 18.12 -4.65 10.72
CA GLN A 3 17.16 -4.15 9.78
C GLN A 3 16.92 -2.68 10.10
N ASN A 4 17.74 -1.84 9.52
CA ASN A 4 17.58 -0.41 9.67
C ASN A 4 16.41 0.06 8.81
N ILE A 5 15.23 0.12 9.41
CA ILE A 5 14.14 0.91 8.87
C ILE A 5 14.47 2.37 9.20
N GLU A 6 14.71 3.15 8.16
CA GLU A 6 14.93 4.58 8.33
C GLU A 6 13.57 5.28 8.42
N ILE A 7 13.23 5.77 9.61
CA ILE A 7 12.00 6.54 9.83
C ILE A 7 12.39 8.01 9.87
N VAL A 8 11.85 8.78 8.94
CA VAL A 8 12.00 10.23 8.86
C VAL A 8 10.70 10.87 9.33
N GLY A 9 10.81 11.79 10.25
CA GLY A 9 9.67 12.42 10.89
C GLY A 9 9.65 12.07 12.37
N GLY A 10 9.32 13.07 13.17
CA GLY A 10 9.43 12.97 14.61
C GLY A 10 8.13 12.57 15.30
N ASN A 11 8.22 12.47 16.60
CA ASN A 11 7.07 12.38 17.47
C ASN A 11 6.12 13.55 17.22
N SER A 12 4.86 13.26 16.94
CA SER A 12 3.84 14.29 16.82
C SER A 12 3.35 14.69 18.20
N ALA A 13 3.38 15.98 18.50
CA ALA A 13 2.79 16.51 19.74
C ALA A 13 1.29 16.13 19.77
N GLY A 14 0.83 15.50 20.83
CA GLY A 14 -0.55 15.03 20.98
C GLY A 14 -0.78 13.56 20.66
N ASN A 15 0.16 12.87 20.02
CA ASN A 15 0.06 11.42 19.87
C ASN A 15 0.22 10.73 21.23
N PRO A 16 -0.55 9.65 21.51
CA PRO A 16 -0.37 8.89 22.73
C PRO A 16 1.03 8.31 22.82
N LYS A 17 1.61 8.35 24.01
CA LYS A 17 2.91 7.72 24.28
C LYS A 17 2.69 6.25 24.57
N LEU A 18 3.37 5.41 23.82
CA LEU A 18 3.32 3.95 23.90
C LEU A 18 4.68 3.42 24.34
N ALA A 19 4.74 2.85 25.53
CA ALA A 19 5.95 2.17 25.99
C ALA A 19 5.97 0.72 25.49
N VAL A 20 7.07 0.34 24.86
CA VAL A 20 7.36 -1.06 24.52
C VAL A 20 8.51 -1.51 25.41
N VAL A 21 8.23 -2.47 26.29
CA VAL A 21 9.19 -3.03 27.22
C VAL A 21 9.80 -4.29 26.62
N ASN A 22 11.10 -4.47 26.79
CA ASN A 22 11.75 -5.71 26.39
C ASN A 22 11.03 -6.91 27.03
N PHE A 23 10.69 -7.89 26.22
CA PHE A 23 10.01 -9.09 26.71
C PHE A 23 11.01 -9.96 27.49
N THR A 24 10.55 -10.54 28.57
CA THR A 24 11.37 -11.45 29.37
C THR A 24 11.79 -12.65 28.51
N ASN A 25 13.06 -13.01 28.54
CA ASN A 25 13.67 -14.12 27.79
C ASN A 25 13.67 -13.96 26.27
N GLU A 26 13.49 -12.75 25.73
CA GLU A 26 13.64 -12.52 24.30
C GLU A 26 15.11 -12.30 23.91
N ASP A 27 15.40 -12.43 22.62
CA ASP A 27 16.69 -12.08 22.02
C ASP A 27 16.78 -10.63 21.54
N GLY A 28 15.76 -9.82 21.78
CA GLY A 28 15.61 -8.44 21.31
C GLY A 28 14.71 -8.29 20.10
N SER A 29 14.53 -9.34 19.31
CA SER A 29 13.76 -9.26 18.06
C SER A 29 12.27 -9.02 18.26
N VAL A 30 11.69 -9.54 19.33
CA VAL A 30 10.24 -9.40 19.59
C VAL A 30 9.89 -7.93 19.87
N SER A 31 10.55 -7.30 20.82
CA SER A 31 10.28 -5.89 21.14
C SER A 31 10.68 -4.95 19.99
N ASP A 32 11.73 -5.27 19.24
CA ASP A 32 12.14 -4.48 18.07
C ASP A 32 11.10 -4.53 16.95
N GLU A 33 10.54 -5.69 16.65
CA GLU A 33 9.49 -5.86 15.65
C GLU A 33 8.20 -5.14 16.05
N ILE A 34 7.80 -5.23 17.32
CA ILE A 34 6.64 -4.50 17.87
C ILE A 34 6.87 -2.99 17.76
N THR A 35 8.02 -2.51 18.16
CA THR A 35 8.40 -1.10 18.07
C THR A 35 8.33 -0.59 16.64
N SER A 36 8.85 -1.34 15.70
CA SER A 36 8.84 -1.00 14.28
C SER A 36 7.42 -0.86 13.74
N ASP A 37 6.55 -1.83 14.02
CA ASP A 37 5.16 -1.78 13.57
C ASP A 37 4.46 -0.50 14.06
N PHE A 38 4.55 -0.18 15.34
CA PHE A 38 3.87 1.00 15.89
C PHE A 38 4.49 2.33 15.44
N LYS A 39 5.81 2.39 15.25
CA LYS A 39 6.46 3.59 14.70
C LYS A 39 6.04 3.88 13.27
N ILE A 40 5.88 2.86 12.43
CA ILE A 40 5.47 3.01 11.04
C ILE A 40 4.11 3.69 10.94
N THR A 41 3.21 3.46 11.88
CA THR A 41 1.87 4.07 11.86
C THR A 41 1.89 5.59 11.94
N GLY A 42 2.89 6.18 12.58
CA GLY A 42 2.92 7.62 12.88
C GLY A 42 1.82 8.08 13.85
N GLU A 43 1.09 7.15 14.47
CA GLU A 43 -0.05 7.45 15.36
C GLU A 43 0.33 7.43 16.84
N PHE A 44 1.54 6.95 17.17
CA PHE A 44 2.03 6.81 18.54
C PHE A 44 3.43 7.38 18.69
N ASN A 45 3.72 7.94 19.86
CA ASN A 45 5.08 8.23 20.29
C ASN A 45 5.61 7.00 21.02
N VAL A 46 6.43 6.21 20.35
CA VAL A 46 6.90 4.92 20.84
C VAL A 46 8.17 5.10 21.65
N LEU A 47 8.17 4.61 22.88
CA LEU A 47 9.27 4.68 23.84
C LEU A 47 9.71 3.26 24.20
N ASN A 48 11.02 3.00 24.19
CA ASN A 48 11.58 1.69 24.52
C ASN A 48 12.16 1.66 25.93
N TYR A 49 11.86 0.60 26.67
CA TYR A 49 12.33 0.39 28.02
C TYR A 49 12.89 -1.02 28.20
N VAL A 50 13.92 -1.14 29.04
CA VAL A 50 14.51 -2.45 29.36
C VAL A 50 13.60 -3.25 30.30
N SER A 51 12.90 -2.57 31.21
CA SER A 51 11.99 -3.20 32.16
C SER A 51 10.86 -2.25 32.57
N ASN A 52 9.77 -2.80 33.10
CA ASN A 52 8.65 -2.02 33.61
C ASN A 52 9.08 -1.02 34.71
N SER A 53 10.05 -1.38 35.53
CA SER A 53 10.56 -0.52 36.59
C SER A 53 11.31 0.71 36.07
N SER A 54 11.72 0.72 34.81
CA SER A 54 12.39 1.86 34.19
C SER A 54 11.40 2.95 33.74
N ILE A 55 10.09 2.69 33.72
CA ILE A 55 9.08 3.63 33.28
C ILE A 55 8.70 4.56 34.41
N GLU A 56 9.01 5.84 34.28
CA GLU A 56 8.57 6.86 35.22
C GLU A 56 7.04 7.05 35.18
N SER A 57 6.47 7.39 36.35
CA SER A 57 5.03 7.67 36.45
C SER A 57 4.64 8.79 35.47
N GLY A 58 3.62 8.53 34.65
CA GLY A 58 3.15 9.48 33.64
C GLY A 58 3.99 9.57 32.36
N ALA A 59 5.04 8.77 32.21
CA ALA A 59 5.90 8.79 31.02
C ALA A 59 5.22 8.22 29.78
N ALA A 60 4.28 7.31 29.94
CA ALA A 60 3.54 6.69 28.84
C ALA A 60 2.07 6.45 29.23
N GLN A 61 1.14 6.61 28.29
CA GLN A 61 -0.27 6.28 28.48
C GLN A 61 -0.52 4.77 28.44
N TYR A 62 0.24 4.07 27.63
CA TYR A 62 0.08 2.63 27.41
C TYR A 62 1.41 1.92 27.49
N THR A 63 1.39 0.67 27.94
CA THR A 63 2.57 -0.20 27.99
C THR A 63 2.27 -1.54 27.36
N ILE A 64 3.15 -1.97 26.45
CA ILE A 64 3.21 -3.32 25.90
C ILE A 64 4.34 -4.06 26.60
N SER A 65 4.05 -5.20 27.20
CA SER A 65 5.03 -6.05 27.88
C SER A 65 4.65 -7.51 27.76
N GLY A 66 5.57 -8.38 28.12
CA GLY A 66 5.31 -9.82 28.10
C GLY A 66 6.56 -10.67 28.31
N SER A 67 6.43 -11.92 27.93
CA SER A 67 7.50 -12.92 28.05
C SER A 67 7.51 -13.85 26.85
N VAL A 68 8.68 -14.43 26.58
CA VAL A 68 8.92 -15.39 25.51
C VAL A 68 9.36 -16.70 26.10
N THR A 69 8.76 -17.79 25.64
CA THR A 69 9.22 -19.16 25.89
C THR A 69 9.58 -19.77 24.55
N GLN A 70 10.75 -20.38 24.45
CA GLN A 70 11.23 -21.00 23.23
C GLN A 70 11.77 -22.40 23.51
N ASP A 71 11.37 -23.37 22.71
CA ASP A 71 12.02 -24.66 22.60
C ASP A 71 13.09 -24.61 21.51
N PRO A 72 14.39 -24.63 21.87
CA PRO A 72 15.45 -24.49 20.87
C PRO A 72 15.59 -25.71 19.96
N VAL A 73 15.02 -26.84 20.31
CA VAL A 73 15.08 -28.08 19.50
C VAL A 73 13.99 -28.09 18.44
N SER A 74 12.74 -27.86 18.83
CA SER A 74 11.60 -27.88 17.92
C SER A 74 11.37 -26.56 17.19
N GLY A 75 11.92 -25.43 17.71
CA GLY A 75 11.67 -24.09 17.21
C GLY A 75 10.29 -23.54 17.60
N GLN A 76 9.58 -24.23 18.49
CA GLN A 76 8.31 -23.70 19.00
C GLN A 76 8.54 -22.52 19.93
N MET A 77 7.76 -21.46 19.69
CA MET A 77 7.76 -20.25 20.51
C MET A 77 6.38 -20.00 21.08
N GLN A 78 6.37 -19.42 22.29
CA GLN A 78 5.17 -18.88 22.89
C GLN A 78 5.46 -17.46 23.37
N ILE A 79 4.59 -16.53 23.02
CA ILE A 79 4.64 -15.15 23.48
C ILE A 79 3.39 -14.90 24.32
N ASP A 80 3.60 -14.59 25.59
CA ASP A 80 2.57 -14.04 26.46
C ASP A 80 2.73 -12.52 26.43
N TYR A 81 1.65 -11.81 26.08
CA TYR A 81 1.71 -10.36 25.95
C TYR A 81 0.52 -9.68 26.59
N GLN A 82 0.74 -8.47 27.05
CA GLN A 82 -0.30 -7.64 27.61
C GLN A 82 -0.16 -6.19 27.19
N LEU A 83 -1.31 -5.51 27.13
CA LEU A 83 -1.44 -4.08 26.97
C LEU A 83 -2.06 -3.48 28.23
N LEU A 84 -1.35 -2.54 28.84
CA LEU A 84 -1.78 -1.85 30.07
C LEU A 84 -2.10 -0.39 29.75
N ASN A 85 -3.23 0.09 30.25
CA ASN A 85 -3.52 1.52 30.34
C ASN A 85 -2.90 2.05 31.64
N ASN A 86 -1.85 2.84 31.54
CA ASN A 86 -1.11 3.34 32.72
C ASN A 86 -1.88 4.42 33.50
N THR A 87 -2.84 5.09 32.88
CA THR A 87 -3.67 6.10 33.55
C THR A 87 -4.69 5.46 34.50
N THR A 88 -5.29 4.35 34.09
CA THR A 88 -6.34 3.65 34.84
C THR A 88 -5.82 2.40 35.55
N ASN A 89 -4.57 1.99 35.31
CA ASN A 89 -4.00 0.70 35.74
C ASN A 89 -4.80 -0.52 35.27
N GLN A 90 -5.55 -0.38 34.19
CA GLN A 90 -6.36 -1.47 33.65
C GLN A 90 -5.56 -2.24 32.60
N VAL A 91 -5.58 -3.57 32.72
CA VAL A 91 -5.10 -4.46 31.65
C VAL A 91 -6.14 -4.49 30.55
N LEU A 92 -5.82 -3.93 29.39
CA LEU A 92 -6.72 -3.86 28.25
C LEU A 92 -6.71 -5.15 27.44
N LEU A 93 -5.58 -5.84 27.41
CA LEU A 93 -5.39 -7.07 26.65
C LEU A 93 -4.35 -7.94 27.34
N SER A 94 -4.64 -9.24 27.46
CA SER A 94 -3.69 -10.23 27.97
C SER A 94 -3.94 -11.53 27.23
N GLN A 95 -2.98 -11.93 26.38
CA GLN A 95 -3.15 -13.06 25.48
C GLN A 95 -1.83 -13.82 25.29
N THR A 96 -1.96 -15.01 24.72
CA THR A 96 -0.83 -15.89 24.37
C THR A 96 -0.90 -16.24 22.89
N ALA A 97 0.24 -16.17 22.22
CA ALA A 97 0.43 -16.65 20.86
C ALA A 97 1.47 -17.74 20.82
N ALA A 98 1.17 -18.86 20.16
CA ALA A 98 2.08 -19.98 19.96
C ALA A 98 2.32 -20.19 18.48
N PHE A 99 3.58 -20.35 18.07
CA PHE A 99 3.97 -20.48 16.68
C PHE A 99 5.37 -21.08 16.56
N ASN A 100 5.75 -21.52 15.36
CA ASN A 100 7.13 -21.89 15.07
C ASN A 100 7.96 -20.61 14.79
N LYS A 101 9.20 -20.56 15.27
CA LYS A 101 10.11 -19.40 15.12
C LYS A 101 10.23 -18.90 13.68
N LYS A 102 10.17 -19.77 12.69
CA LYS A 102 10.22 -19.38 11.27
C LYS A 102 9.07 -18.45 10.85
N PHE A 103 7.97 -18.42 11.64
CA PHE A 103 6.80 -17.57 11.41
C PHE A 103 6.74 -16.38 12.40
N GLN A 104 7.83 -16.08 13.08
CA GLN A 104 7.85 -15.07 14.15
C GLN A 104 7.33 -13.70 13.68
N ARG A 105 7.80 -13.19 12.54
CA ARG A 105 7.35 -11.89 12.04
C ARG A 105 5.84 -11.86 11.77
N LYS A 106 5.33 -12.90 11.12
CA LYS A 106 3.89 -13.04 10.86
C LYS A 106 3.09 -13.07 12.17
N ALA A 107 3.57 -13.80 13.17
CA ALA A 107 2.92 -13.88 14.48
C ALA A 107 2.94 -12.54 15.21
N ILE A 108 4.05 -11.82 15.19
CA ILE A 108 4.16 -10.51 15.82
C ILE A 108 3.29 -9.47 15.13
N HIS A 109 3.21 -9.46 13.80
CA HIS A 109 2.28 -8.60 13.08
C HIS A 109 0.81 -8.87 13.50
N ALA A 110 0.45 -10.13 13.72
CA ALA A 110 -0.89 -10.49 14.21
C ALA A 110 -1.12 -10.05 15.67
N ILE A 111 -0.11 -10.19 16.53
CA ILE A 111 -0.14 -9.67 17.90
C ILE A 111 -0.34 -8.14 17.88
N ASP A 112 0.43 -7.45 17.07
CA ASP A 112 0.39 -5.99 16.97
C ASP A 112 -0.94 -5.51 16.37
N ASP A 113 -1.53 -6.25 15.44
CA ASP A 113 -2.86 -5.96 14.93
C ASP A 113 -3.92 -6.05 16.04
N ASN A 114 -3.86 -7.06 16.90
CA ASN A 114 -4.75 -7.17 18.06
C ASN A 114 -4.60 -5.98 19.02
N ILE A 115 -3.36 -5.58 19.30
CA ILE A 115 -3.06 -4.43 20.16
C ILE A 115 -3.56 -3.13 19.50
N TYR A 116 -3.28 -2.95 18.23
CA TYR A 116 -3.70 -1.77 17.47
C TYR A 116 -5.24 -1.63 17.44
N LYS A 117 -5.96 -2.73 17.20
CA LYS A 117 -7.42 -2.75 17.25
C LYS A 117 -7.95 -2.36 18.63
N LYS A 118 -7.29 -2.82 19.69
CA LYS A 118 -7.69 -2.48 21.06
C LYS A 118 -7.48 -0.99 21.34
N LEU A 119 -6.40 -0.40 20.84
CA LEU A 119 -6.08 1.01 21.03
C LEU A 119 -6.92 1.96 20.16
N THR A 120 -7.27 1.54 18.95
CA THR A 120 -7.83 2.45 17.93
C THR A 120 -9.25 2.09 17.48
N ASN A 121 -9.78 0.93 17.84
CA ASN A 121 -11.02 0.36 17.32
C ASN A 121 -11.03 0.14 15.79
N THR A 122 -9.87 0.13 15.14
CA THR A 122 -9.76 -0.08 13.70
C THR A 122 -8.70 -1.14 13.40
N PRO A 123 -8.80 -1.86 12.29
CA PRO A 123 -7.75 -2.79 11.89
C PRO A 123 -6.47 -2.03 11.53
N SER A 124 -5.32 -2.68 11.74
CA SER A 124 -4.03 -2.18 11.28
C SER A 124 -3.76 -2.59 9.83
N ALA A 125 -2.63 -2.11 9.30
CA ALA A 125 -2.08 -2.60 8.04
C ALA A 125 -1.02 -3.70 8.23
N PHE A 126 -0.70 -4.11 9.45
CA PHE A 126 0.46 -4.97 9.77
C PHE A 126 0.39 -6.35 9.12
N THR A 127 -0.80 -6.88 8.86
CA THR A 127 -0.99 -8.19 8.23
C THR A 127 -1.19 -8.10 6.72
N SER A 128 -1.10 -6.89 6.14
CA SER A 128 -1.26 -6.67 4.71
C SER A 128 -0.06 -7.15 3.91
N LYS A 129 -0.28 -7.43 2.64
CA LYS A 129 0.74 -7.72 1.64
C LYS A 129 0.89 -6.56 0.68
N VAL A 130 2.09 -6.40 0.14
CA VAL A 130 2.39 -5.43 -0.90
C VAL A 130 2.90 -6.14 -2.15
N ALA A 131 2.59 -5.56 -3.30
CA ALA A 131 3.11 -6.02 -4.59
C ALA A 131 3.96 -4.90 -5.20
N LEU A 132 5.12 -5.27 -5.72
CA LEU A 132 6.07 -4.34 -6.31
C LEU A 132 6.47 -4.83 -7.69
N ALA A 133 6.44 -3.94 -8.68
CA ALA A 133 7.09 -4.17 -9.96
C ALA A 133 8.52 -3.66 -9.85
N VAL A 134 9.50 -4.51 -10.12
CA VAL A 134 10.91 -4.20 -9.90
C VAL A 134 11.75 -4.53 -11.12
N GLN A 135 12.82 -3.76 -11.33
CA GLN A 135 13.87 -4.09 -12.27
C GLN A 135 15.08 -4.58 -11.48
N GLN A 136 15.47 -5.84 -11.70
CA GLN A 136 16.55 -6.51 -10.98
C GLN A 136 17.90 -6.46 -11.73
N GLY A 137 17.96 -5.67 -12.78
CA GLY A 137 19.11 -5.52 -13.66
C GLY A 137 18.67 -5.31 -15.11
N ALA A 138 19.61 -5.12 -16.02
CA ALA A 138 19.29 -4.94 -17.44
C ALA A 138 18.53 -6.14 -17.99
N GLY A 139 17.34 -5.91 -18.56
CA GLY A 139 16.51 -6.96 -19.13
C GLY A 139 16.00 -7.98 -18.10
N LYS A 140 15.87 -7.60 -16.84
CA LYS A 140 15.37 -8.49 -15.80
C LYS A 140 14.35 -7.80 -14.93
N TYR A 141 13.09 -8.17 -15.09
CA TYR A 141 11.93 -7.56 -14.45
C TYR A 141 11.14 -8.60 -13.67
N ALA A 142 10.54 -8.19 -12.56
CA ALA A 142 9.76 -9.09 -11.72
C ALA A 142 8.60 -8.37 -11.04
N VAL A 143 7.59 -9.14 -10.66
CA VAL A 143 6.63 -8.77 -9.62
C VAL A 143 7.01 -9.49 -8.36
N VAL A 144 7.15 -8.74 -7.28
CA VAL A 144 7.51 -9.25 -5.96
C VAL A 144 6.37 -8.99 -5.00
N LEU A 145 6.01 -10.01 -4.23
CA LEU A 145 5.09 -9.90 -3.09
C LEU A 145 5.90 -9.91 -1.81
N ALA A 146 5.55 -9.05 -0.88
CA ALA A 146 6.21 -8.95 0.42
C ALA A 146 5.19 -8.66 1.52
N ASP A 147 5.62 -8.80 2.78
CA ASP A 147 4.86 -8.26 3.89
C ASP A 147 4.78 -6.73 3.78
N TYR A 148 3.84 -6.11 4.48
CA TYR A 148 3.61 -4.67 4.36
C TYR A 148 4.87 -3.83 4.60
N ASP A 149 5.76 -4.30 5.46
CA ASP A 149 7.04 -3.66 5.81
C ASP A 149 8.21 -4.10 4.93
N GLY A 150 7.93 -4.83 3.86
CA GLY A 150 8.90 -5.27 2.87
C GLY A 150 9.62 -6.57 3.19
N TYR A 151 9.32 -7.22 4.33
CA TYR A 151 9.92 -8.50 4.69
C TYR A 151 9.34 -9.66 3.91
N ASN A 152 10.05 -10.80 3.92
CA ASN A 152 9.65 -12.03 3.27
C ASN A 152 9.29 -11.84 1.78
N PRO A 153 10.13 -11.14 1.00
CA PRO A 153 9.84 -10.93 -0.41
C PRO A 153 9.88 -12.26 -1.16
N LYS A 154 8.87 -12.44 -2.02
CA LYS A 154 8.78 -13.60 -2.92
C LYS A 154 8.52 -13.12 -4.33
N THR A 155 9.28 -13.63 -5.30
CA THR A 155 9.04 -13.36 -6.70
C THR A 155 7.79 -14.12 -7.16
N LEU A 156 6.79 -13.38 -7.63
CA LEU A 156 5.56 -13.92 -8.19
C LEU A 156 5.77 -14.34 -9.64
N ILE A 157 6.41 -13.46 -10.42
CA ILE A 157 6.75 -13.69 -11.82
C ILE A 157 8.02 -12.91 -12.17
N SER A 158 8.84 -13.45 -13.06
CA SER A 158 9.99 -12.72 -13.63
C SER A 158 10.07 -12.94 -15.12
N MET A 159 10.56 -11.92 -15.85
CA MET A 159 10.70 -11.97 -17.30
C MET A 159 11.75 -10.98 -17.80
N ALA A 160 12.10 -11.10 -19.08
CA ALA A 160 13.06 -10.20 -19.74
C ALA A 160 12.42 -8.88 -20.24
N HIS A 161 11.14 -8.65 -19.98
CA HIS A 161 10.40 -7.50 -20.49
C HIS A 161 9.79 -6.69 -19.35
N PRO A 162 9.59 -5.35 -19.53
CA PRO A 162 9.00 -4.52 -18.50
C PRO A 162 7.64 -5.00 -18.02
N ILE A 163 7.39 -4.80 -16.73
CA ILE A 163 6.10 -5.04 -16.05
C ILE A 163 5.73 -3.76 -15.34
N THR A 164 4.49 -3.30 -15.53
CA THR A 164 3.99 -2.04 -14.96
C THR A 164 2.56 -2.16 -14.48
N SER A 165 2.05 -1.10 -13.84
CA SER A 165 0.62 -0.87 -13.57
C SER A 165 -0.04 -1.97 -12.75
N LEU A 166 0.49 -2.24 -11.57
CA LEU A 166 -0.07 -3.23 -10.65
C LEU A 166 -1.41 -2.76 -10.07
N ALA A 167 -2.36 -3.67 -9.97
CA ALA A 167 -3.64 -3.43 -9.31
C ALA A 167 -4.16 -4.69 -8.63
N TRP A 168 -4.50 -4.59 -7.35
CA TRP A 168 -5.15 -5.66 -6.59
C TRP A 168 -6.66 -5.65 -6.84
N ASP A 169 -7.27 -6.83 -6.81
CA ASP A 169 -8.71 -6.90 -6.60
C ASP A 169 -9.05 -6.70 -5.11
N SER A 170 -10.31 -6.48 -4.80
CA SER A 170 -10.74 -6.21 -3.42
C SER A 170 -10.52 -7.37 -2.45
N SER A 171 -10.43 -8.59 -2.96
CA SER A 171 -10.19 -9.79 -2.13
C SER A 171 -8.72 -10.01 -1.79
N GLY A 172 -7.79 -9.42 -2.56
CA GLY A 172 -6.36 -9.70 -2.48
C GLY A 172 -5.95 -11.06 -3.06
N ASN A 173 -6.86 -11.77 -3.75
CA ASN A 173 -6.58 -13.05 -4.38
C ASN A 173 -6.06 -12.91 -5.81
N TYR A 174 -6.33 -11.78 -6.45
CA TYR A 174 -5.96 -11.50 -7.82
C TYR A 174 -5.17 -10.21 -7.93
N LEU A 175 -4.15 -10.26 -8.77
CA LEU A 175 -3.31 -9.11 -9.11
C LEU A 175 -3.33 -8.92 -10.63
N SER A 176 -3.65 -7.71 -11.08
CA SER A 176 -3.53 -7.33 -12.48
C SER A 176 -2.25 -6.54 -12.72
N TYR A 177 -1.65 -6.73 -13.88
CA TYR A 177 -0.47 -5.99 -14.30
C TYR A 177 -0.37 -5.94 -15.82
N VAL A 178 0.54 -5.10 -16.31
CA VAL A 178 0.82 -4.92 -17.73
C VAL A 178 2.22 -5.44 -18.02
N THR A 179 2.37 -6.26 -19.06
CA THR A 179 3.68 -6.71 -19.53
C THR A 179 3.90 -6.39 -21.00
N TYR A 180 5.17 -6.28 -21.38
CA TYR A 180 5.61 -6.05 -22.76
C TYR A 180 6.18 -7.33 -23.41
N GLU A 181 5.91 -8.49 -22.85
CA GLU A 181 6.50 -9.75 -23.28
C GLU A 181 6.15 -10.17 -24.72
N THR A 182 5.05 -9.64 -25.25
CA THR A 182 4.64 -9.90 -26.65
C THR A 182 5.02 -8.78 -27.61
N GLY A 183 5.79 -7.77 -27.17
CA GLY A 183 6.23 -6.63 -27.96
C GLY A 183 5.35 -5.39 -27.86
N LYS A 184 4.24 -5.47 -27.13
CA LYS A 184 3.35 -4.34 -26.83
C LYS A 184 2.74 -4.52 -25.44
N PRO A 185 2.20 -3.44 -24.82
CA PRO A 185 1.56 -3.58 -23.51
C PRO A 185 0.25 -4.38 -23.60
N VAL A 186 0.15 -5.38 -22.74
CA VAL A 186 -0.98 -6.32 -22.63
C VAL A 186 -1.32 -6.49 -21.15
N VAL A 187 -2.62 -6.52 -20.83
CA VAL A 187 -3.10 -6.64 -19.45
C VAL A 187 -3.33 -8.11 -19.08
N TYR A 188 -2.72 -8.50 -17.97
CA TYR A 188 -2.84 -9.82 -17.36
C TYR A 188 -3.56 -9.75 -16.03
N VAL A 189 -4.20 -10.84 -15.65
CA VAL A 189 -4.67 -11.11 -14.29
C VAL A 189 -4.02 -12.39 -13.81
N GLN A 190 -3.50 -12.35 -12.60
CA GLN A 190 -2.87 -13.51 -11.95
C GLN A 190 -3.61 -13.90 -10.68
N ASN A 191 -3.92 -15.20 -10.57
CA ASN A 191 -4.39 -15.82 -9.33
C ASN A 191 -3.19 -16.07 -8.44
N ILE A 192 -3.12 -15.39 -7.30
CA ILE A 192 -1.95 -15.44 -6.42
C ILE A 192 -1.76 -16.83 -5.83
N LYS A 193 -2.84 -17.44 -5.35
CA LYS A 193 -2.78 -18.76 -4.70
C LYS A 193 -2.49 -19.89 -5.69
N ALA A 194 -3.15 -19.87 -6.84
CA ALA A 194 -2.97 -20.92 -7.86
C ALA A 194 -1.69 -20.74 -8.66
N GLY A 195 -1.10 -19.55 -8.70
CA GLY A 195 0.08 -19.24 -9.51
C GLY A 195 -0.20 -19.18 -11.01
N THR A 196 -1.45 -19.19 -11.44
CA THR A 196 -1.87 -19.11 -12.85
C THR A 196 -2.18 -17.69 -13.26
N ARG A 197 -2.00 -17.40 -14.54
CA ARG A 197 -2.33 -16.08 -15.10
C ARG A 197 -2.99 -16.22 -16.47
N TYR A 198 -3.73 -15.20 -16.84
CA TYR A 198 -4.38 -15.11 -18.15
C TYR A 198 -4.44 -13.66 -18.63
N VAL A 199 -4.47 -13.49 -19.96
CA VAL A 199 -4.65 -12.20 -20.61
C VAL A 199 -6.13 -11.78 -20.49
N VAL A 200 -6.39 -10.56 -20.10
CA VAL A 200 -7.76 -9.98 -20.08
C VAL A 200 -7.97 -8.91 -21.13
N ALA A 201 -6.91 -8.24 -21.59
CA ALA A 201 -6.99 -7.25 -22.65
C ALA A 201 -5.75 -7.32 -23.55
N ASN A 202 -5.98 -7.62 -24.83
CA ASN A 202 -4.97 -7.64 -25.88
C ASN A 202 -5.55 -7.08 -27.18
N PHE A 203 -6.21 -5.94 -27.07
CA PHE A 203 -6.76 -5.23 -28.23
C PHE A 203 -5.65 -4.55 -29.03
N ASN A 204 -5.95 -4.18 -30.29
CA ASN A 204 -5.01 -3.45 -31.11
C ASN A 204 -4.51 -2.19 -30.39
N GLY A 205 -3.21 -1.90 -30.53
CA GLY A 205 -2.59 -0.80 -29.81
C GLY A 205 -2.19 -1.16 -28.40
N SER A 206 -2.19 -0.18 -27.53
CA SER A 206 -1.80 -0.33 -26.11
C SER A 206 -2.97 -0.75 -25.24
N ASN A 207 -2.71 -1.61 -24.28
CA ASN A 207 -3.62 -2.08 -23.24
C ASN A 207 -2.93 -1.84 -21.89
N SER A 208 -3.47 -0.98 -21.06
CA SER A 208 -2.76 -0.54 -19.85
C SER A 208 -3.69 -0.13 -18.71
N SER A 209 -3.08 0.25 -17.58
CA SER A 209 -3.73 0.86 -16.40
C SER A 209 -4.98 0.12 -15.93
N PRO A 210 -4.89 -1.18 -15.58
CA PRO A 210 -6.03 -1.93 -15.12
C PRO A 210 -6.47 -1.53 -13.70
N ALA A 211 -7.78 -1.59 -13.47
CA ALA A 211 -8.37 -1.51 -12.13
C ALA A 211 -9.59 -2.42 -12.07
N PHE A 212 -9.70 -3.23 -11.03
CA PHE A 212 -10.85 -4.12 -10.86
C PHE A 212 -12.11 -3.35 -10.47
N THR A 213 -13.26 -3.78 -10.97
CA THR A 213 -14.55 -3.35 -10.44
C THR A 213 -14.79 -3.98 -9.05
N PRO A 214 -15.70 -3.43 -8.21
CA PRO A 214 -15.87 -3.90 -6.83
C PRO A 214 -16.13 -5.40 -6.66
N ASN A 215 -16.80 -6.01 -7.62
CA ASN A 215 -17.11 -7.44 -7.61
C ASN A 215 -16.08 -8.30 -8.34
N SER A 216 -14.99 -7.71 -8.83
CA SER A 216 -13.93 -8.36 -9.60
C SER A 216 -14.40 -9.05 -10.90
N GLN A 217 -15.61 -8.78 -11.37
CA GLN A 217 -16.14 -9.35 -12.61
C GLN A 217 -15.64 -8.65 -13.87
N LYS A 218 -15.22 -7.39 -13.72
CA LYS A 218 -14.69 -6.57 -14.82
C LYS A 218 -13.45 -5.83 -14.36
N LEU A 219 -12.71 -5.31 -15.35
CA LEU A 219 -11.64 -4.36 -15.15
C LEU A 219 -11.91 -3.11 -16.00
N ALA A 220 -11.63 -1.95 -15.43
CA ALA A 220 -11.41 -0.73 -16.19
C ALA A 220 -9.99 -0.79 -16.75
N VAL A 221 -9.82 -0.58 -18.04
CA VAL A 221 -8.52 -0.59 -18.72
C VAL A 221 -8.42 0.59 -19.67
N THR A 222 -7.21 1.08 -19.90
CA THR A 222 -6.95 2.09 -20.92
C THR A 222 -6.58 1.40 -22.22
N LEU A 223 -7.31 1.70 -23.30
CA LEU A 223 -7.07 1.14 -24.63
C LEU A 223 -6.82 2.26 -25.64
N SER A 224 -5.89 2.04 -26.56
CA SER A 224 -5.64 2.92 -27.69
C SER A 224 -6.09 2.33 -29.03
N LYS A 225 -7.00 1.38 -29.00
CA LYS A 225 -7.52 0.68 -30.20
C LYS A 225 -8.29 1.57 -31.15
N ASP A 226 -8.87 2.66 -30.64
CA ASP A 226 -9.57 3.68 -31.41
C ASP A 226 -8.74 4.97 -31.37
N TYR A 227 -9.27 6.07 -31.85
CA TYR A 227 -8.57 7.35 -31.84
C TYR A 227 -8.33 7.82 -30.39
N GLY A 228 -7.07 8.14 -30.06
CA GLY A 228 -6.67 8.54 -28.70
C GLY A 228 -6.51 7.35 -27.76
N SER A 229 -6.53 7.64 -26.46
CA SER A 229 -6.51 6.63 -25.39
C SER A 229 -7.68 6.90 -24.47
N HIS A 230 -8.50 5.87 -24.22
CA HIS A 230 -9.72 6.01 -23.44
C HIS A 230 -9.91 4.81 -22.51
N VAL A 231 -10.81 4.96 -21.54
CA VAL A 231 -11.11 3.92 -20.56
C VAL A 231 -12.30 3.09 -21.01
N TYR A 232 -12.11 1.78 -20.97
CA TYR A 232 -13.10 0.78 -21.32
C TYR A 232 -13.29 -0.20 -20.17
N LEU A 233 -14.44 -0.86 -20.11
CA LEU A 233 -14.68 -2.01 -19.27
C LEU A 233 -14.49 -3.29 -20.06
N VAL A 234 -13.70 -4.21 -19.53
CA VAL A 234 -13.52 -5.57 -20.08
C VAL A 234 -13.90 -6.60 -19.03
N ASN A 235 -14.37 -7.76 -19.48
CA ASN A 235 -14.67 -8.85 -18.55
C ASN A 235 -13.39 -9.43 -17.96
N ASN A 236 -13.43 -9.79 -16.69
CA ASN A 236 -12.35 -10.50 -16.02
C ASN A 236 -12.40 -11.98 -16.41
N GLN A 237 -12.02 -12.25 -17.63
CA GLN A 237 -11.92 -13.60 -18.20
C GLN A 237 -10.84 -13.62 -19.29
N ARG A 238 -10.40 -14.80 -19.67
CA ARG A 238 -9.38 -14.95 -20.71
C ARG A 238 -9.82 -14.24 -21.99
N TYR A 239 -8.94 -13.37 -22.49
CA TYR A 239 -9.13 -12.69 -23.76
C TYR A 239 -9.15 -13.70 -24.93
N THR A 240 -10.10 -13.51 -25.85
CA THR A 240 -10.17 -14.21 -27.15
C THR A 240 -10.44 -13.18 -28.24
N SER A 241 -10.37 -13.58 -29.50
CA SER A 241 -10.72 -12.72 -30.64
C SER A 241 -12.17 -12.22 -30.60
N ALA A 242 -13.04 -12.89 -29.85
CA ALA A 242 -14.44 -12.50 -29.64
C ALA A 242 -14.66 -11.59 -28.43
N SER A 243 -13.60 -11.33 -27.66
CA SER A 243 -13.71 -10.45 -26.48
C SER A 243 -14.06 -9.02 -26.89
N GLY A 244 -15.00 -8.43 -26.14
CA GLY A 244 -15.44 -7.05 -26.33
C GLY A 244 -14.86 -6.12 -25.28
N ALA A 245 -14.89 -4.82 -25.57
CA ALA A 245 -14.59 -3.75 -24.62
C ALA A 245 -15.73 -2.74 -24.69
N ILE A 246 -16.29 -2.39 -23.54
CA ILE A 246 -17.39 -1.43 -23.43
C ILE A 246 -16.81 -0.06 -23.12
N PRO A 247 -17.00 0.98 -23.96
CA PRO A 247 -16.55 2.32 -23.65
C PRO A 247 -17.14 2.82 -22.33
N LEU A 248 -16.28 3.34 -21.45
CA LEU A 248 -16.69 3.95 -20.19
C LEU A 248 -16.41 5.45 -20.16
N ILE A 249 -15.19 5.86 -20.53
CA ILE A 249 -14.74 7.25 -20.51
C ILE A 249 -14.14 7.62 -21.87
N ASN A 250 -14.73 8.62 -22.49
CA ASN A 250 -14.22 9.28 -23.69
C ASN A 250 -14.46 10.79 -23.50
N PHE A 251 -13.55 11.43 -22.79
CA PHE A 251 -13.72 12.78 -22.27
C PHE A 251 -12.68 13.76 -22.80
N GLY A 252 -11.40 13.37 -22.79
CA GLY A 252 -10.31 14.11 -23.42
C GLY A 252 -9.78 13.38 -24.66
N THR A 253 -8.60 13.76 -25.11
CA THR A 253 -7.82 13.00 -26.11
C THR A 253 -7.17 11.78 -25.43
N ILE A 254 -6.73 11.98 -24.20
CA ILE A 254 -6.13 10.93 -23.35
C ILE A 254 -6.92 10.88 -22.05
N ASP A 255 -7.59 9.76 -21.82
CA ASP A 255 -8.23 9.39 -20.56
C ASP A 255 -7.59 8.08 -20.12
N THR A 256 -6.99 8.07 -18.94
CA THR A 256 -6.15 6.94 -18.51
C THR A 256 -6.11 6.80 -16.99
N GLU A 257 -5.45 5.78 -16.51
CA GLU A 257 -5.15 5.56 -15.08
C GLU A 257 -6.41 5.59 -14.22
N ALA A 258 -7.48 4.92 -14.68
CA ALA A 258 -8.69 4.81 -13.89
C ALA A 258 -8.48 3.96 -12.65
N ASP A 259 -9.09 4.37 -11.53
CA ASP A 259 -9.25 3.58 -10.33
C ASP A 259 -10.73 3.55 -9.94
N VAL A 260 -11.18 2.42 -9.41
CA VAL A 260 -12.59 2.17 -9.10
C VAL A 260 -12.76 1.98 -7.60
N SER A 261 -13.65 2.75 -6.97
CA SER A 261 -13.96 2.61 -5.55
C SER A 261 -14.90 1.45 -5.26
N ALA A 262 -15.01 1.06 -4.00
CA ALA A 262 -15.93 0.02 -3.55
C ALA A 262 -17.42 0.32 -3.86
N THR A 263 -17.77 1.59 -4.07
CA THR A 263 -19.13 2.03 -4.38
C THR A 263 -19.35 2.29 -5.87
N GLY A 264 -18.35 2.03 -6.72
CA GLY A 264 -18.46 2.20 -8.16
C GLY A 264 -18.16 3.60 -8.66
N LYS A 265 -17.57 4.47 -7.84
CA LYS A 265 -16.99 5.74 -8.31
C LYS A 265 -15.70 5.47 -9.03
N VAL A 266 -15.37 6.30 -10.01
CA VAL A 266 -14.17 6.16 -10.83
C VAL A 266 -13.41 7.49 -10.84
N VAL A 267 -12.13 7.46 -10.48
CA VAL A 267 -11.21 8.58 -10.72
C VAL A 267 -10.27 8.22 -11.85
N PHE A 268 -9.91 9.20 -12.65
CA PHE A 268 -9.03 8.99 -13.81
C PHE A 268 -8.25 10.26 -14.15
N THR A 269 -7.18 10.09 -14.89
CA THR A 269 -6.39 11.20 -15.45
C THR A 269 -6.90 11.54 -16.85
N SER A 270 -7.12 12.82 -17.13
CA SER A 270 -7.54 13.29 -18.46
C SER A 270 -6.87 14.62 -18.82
N ASP A 271 -6.60 14.81 -20.11
CA ASP A 271 -6.10 16.06 -20.69
C ASP A 271 -7.24 16.98 -21.17
N HIS A 272 -8.48 16.71 -20.77
CA HIS A 272 -9.67 17.46 -21.22
C HIS A 272 -9.54 18.98 -21.02
N ASP A 273 -8.92 19.42 -19.93
CA ASP A 273 -8.71 20.83 -19.61
C ASP A 273 -7.32 21.36 -20.05
N GLY A 274 -6.67 20.67 -20.98
CA GLY A 274 -5.39 21.05 -21.55
C GLY A 274 -4.20 20.26 -21.00
N GLY A 275 -3.91 20.31 -19.69
CA GLY A 275 -2.92 19.47 -19.03
C GLY A 275 -3.57 18.29 -18.29
N PRO A 276 -2.76 17.35 -17.78
CA PRO A 276 -3.33 16.22 -17.06
C PRO A 276 -3.87 16.64 -15.70
N GLN A 277 -5.14 16.34 -15.48
CA GLN A 277 -5.86 16.58 -14.23
C GLN A 277 -6.67 15.34 -13.86
N ILE A 278 -7.06 15.24 -12.60
CA ILE A 278 -7.88 14.16 -12.11
C ILE A 278 -9.34 14.55 -12.12
N PHE A 279 -10.14 13.68 -12.71
CA PHE A 279 -11.59 13.79 -12.83
C PHE A 279 -12.26 12.60 -12.14
N MET A 280 -13.51 12.77 -11.76
CA MET A 280 -14.33 11.73 -11.16
C MET A 280 -15.60 11.52 -11.98
N THR A 281 -15.92 10.26 -12.20
CA THR A 281 -17.19 9.77 -12.76
C THR A 281 -17.65 8.55 -11.95
N ASP A 282 -18.44 7.69 -12.54
CA ASP A 282 -18.88 6.42 -11.98
C ASP A 282 -18.93 5.32 -13.06
N LEU A 283 -19.24 4.09 -12.65
CA LEU A 283 -19.34 2.96 -13.58
C LEU A 283 -20.54 3.05 -14.54
N ASN A 284 -21.47 3.98 -14.32
CA ASN A 284 -22.58 4.27 -15.23
C ASN A 284 -22.20 5.30 -16.30
N GLY A 285 -21.00 5.85 -16.28
CA GLY A 285 -20.54 6.83 -17.25
C GLY A 285 -21.14 8.22 -17.06
N SER A 286 -21.42 8.63 -15.83
CA SER A 286 -21.88 9.98 -15.52
C SER A 286 -20.90 11.02 -16.02
N VAL A 287 -21.36 12.25 -16.26
CA VAL A 287 -20.51 13.34 -16.74
C VAL A 287 -19.37 13.58 -15.75
N PRO A 288 -18.10 13.51 -16.18
CA PRO A 288 -16.97 13.70 -15.28
C PRO A 288 -16.91 15.11 -14.70
N THR A 289 -16.47 15.19 -13.44
CA THR A 289 -16.16 16.46 -12.77
C THR A 289 -14.70 16.48 -12.34
N ARG A 290 -14.04 17.62 -12.50
CA ARG A 290 -12.65 17.79 -12.11
C ARG A 290 -12.54 17.83 -10.58
N VAL A 291 -11.61 17.04 -10.01
CA VAL A 291 -11.36 17.00 -8.56
C VAL A 291 -10.06 17.69 -8.15
N THR A 292 -9.10 17.84 -9.06
CA THR A 292 -7.86 18.60 -8.80
C THR A 292 -8.01 20.04 -9.28
N ASN A 293 -8.33 20.94 -8.37
CA ASN A 293 -8.50 22.37 -8.63
C ASN A 293 -7.50 23.16 -7.78
N GLY A 294 -6.82 24.13 -8.39
CA GLY A 294 -5.85 24.96 -7.66
C GLY A 294 -4.56 24.24 -7.28
N LEU A 295 -4.28 23.11 -7.88
CA LEU A 295 -3.11 22.25 -7.59
C LEU A 295 -2.09 22.23 -8.74
N GLY A 296 -2.02 23.31 -9.52
CA GLY A 296 -1.10 23.39 -10.65
C GLY A 296 -1.60 22.66 -11.90
N LYS A 297 -0.69 22.45 -12.85
CA LYS A 297 -1.01 22.01 -14.20
C LYS A 297 -0.83 20.51 -14.44
N TYR A 298 -0.37 19.75 -13.45
CA TYR A 298 -0.04 18.35 -13.62
C TYR A 298 -0.42 17.54 -12.39
N ASN A 299 -1.49 16.76 -12.51
CA ASN A 299 -1.96 15.86 -11.49
C ASN A 299 -2.39 14.55 -12.15
N THR A 300 -1.82 13.43 -11.70
CA THR A 300 -1.99 12.11 -12.35
C THR A 300 -2.07 10.98 -11.35
N THR A 301 -2.42 9.80 -11.83
CA THR A 301 -2.23 8.51 -11.14
C THR A 301 -2.98 8.45 -9.80
N ALA A 302 -4.27 8.81 -9.82
CA ALA A 302 -5.08 8.79 -8.61
C ALA A 302 -5.49 7.37 -8.21
N ARG A 303 -5.50 7.11 -6.91
CA ARG A 303 -6.01 5.90 -6.29
C ARG A 303 -6.91 6.26 -5.12
N PHE A 304 -8.06 5.59 -5.01
CA PHE A 304 -8.95 5.77 -3.87
C PHE A 304 -8.40 5.17 -2.58
N SER A 305 -8.73 5.80 -1.45
CA SER A 305 -8.77 5.10 -0.18
C SER A 305 -9.86 4.01 -0.20
N ASN A 306 -9.75 3.02 0.70
CA ASN A 306 -10.71 1.91 0.74
C ASN A 306 -12.14 2.40 1.05
N ASP A 307 -12.28 3.44 1.89
CA ASP A 307 -13.57 4.07 2.21
C ASP A 307 -14.03 5.10 1.17
N ALA A 308 -13.25 5.33 0.10
CA ALA A 308 -13.51 6.29 -0.97
C ALA A 308 -13.62 7.75 -0.54
N SER A 309 -13.23 8.10 0.68
CA SER A 309 -13.26 9.48 1.17
C SER A 309 -12.08 10.32 0.69
N LYS A 310 -11.01 9.67 0.27
CA LYS A 310 -9.76 10.31 -0.15
C LYS A 310 -9.22 9.67 -1.43
N ILE A 311 -8.38 10.43 -2.11
CA ILE A 311 -7.49 9.91 -3.15
C ILE A 311 -6.05 10.27 -2.82
N THR A 312 -5.12 9.42 -3.23
CA THR A 312 -3.70 9.76 -3.34
C THR A 312 -3.35 9.86 -4.81
N PHE A 313 -2.47 10.78 -5.16
CA PHE A 313 -2.12 11.05 -6.55
C PHE A 313 -0.74 11.67 -6.65
N ILE A 314 -0.24 11.83 -7.87
CA ILE A 314 1.04 12.49 -8.16
C ILE A 314 0.77 13.91 -8.67
N ASN A 315 1.36 14.87 -7.98
CA ASN A 315 1.42 16.27 -8.39
C ASN A 315 2.84 16.59 -8.89
N ARG A 316 2.94 17.34 -9.97
CA ARG A 316 4.22 17.89 -10.41
C ARG A 316 4.19 19.39 -10.26
N ASN A 317 5.07 19.90 -9.42
CA ASN A 317 5.32 21.31 -9.25
C ASN A 317 6.83 21.56 -9.31
N SER A 318 7.26 22.60 -10.02
CA SER A 318 8.67 22.95 -10.17
C SER A 318 9.57 21.78 -10.68
N GLY A 319 9.01 20.89 -11.51
CA GLY A 319 9.71 19.75 -12.09
C GLY A 319 9.85 18.52 -11.19
N VAL A 320 9.33 18.57 -9.95
CA VAL A 320 9.42 17.46 -9.00
C VAL A 320 8.07 16.77 -8.90
N LEU A 321 8.08 15.43 -9.05
CA LEU A 321 6.90 14.59 -8.81
C LEU A 321 6.76 14.32 -7.33
N GLN A 322 5.60 14.59 -6.76
CA GLN A 322 5.33 14.46 -5.34
C GLN A 322 3.99 13.78 -5.08
N ALA A 323 3.98 12.81 -4.16
CA ALA A 323 2.76 12.17 -3.72
C ALA A 323 1.93 13.12 -2.83
N TYR A 324 0.65 13.19 -3.13
CA TYR A 324 -0.34 14.05 -2.46
C TYR A 324 -1.52 13.22 -1.98
N VAL A 325 -2.24 13.77 -1.02
CA VAL A 325 -3.57 13.31 -0.62
C VAL A 325 -4.56 14.44 -0.86
N LEU A 326 -5.72 14.11 -1.39
CA LEU A 326 -6.89 14.98 -1.47
C LEU A 326 -8.03 14.33 -0.68
N ASP A 327 -8.54 15.05 0.30
CA ASP A 327 -9.77 14.70 1.00
C ASP A 327 -10.95 15.17 0.13
N LEU A 328 -11.76 14.23 -0.36
CA LEU A 328 -12.86 14.51 -1.28
C LEU A 328 -14.05 15.19 -0.59
N VAL A 329 -14.16 15.08 0.73
CA VAL A 329 -15.22 15.72 1.51
C VAL A 329 -14.88 17.18 1.80
N THR A 330 -13.68 17.42 2.35
CA THR A 330 -13.25 18.78 2.75
C THR A 330 -12.61 19.57 1.61
N GLN A 331 -12.25 18.92 0.49
CA GLN A 331 -11.49 19.48 -0.62
C GLN A 331 -10.07 19.95 -0.25
N SER A 332 -9.56 19.49 0.87
CA SER A 332 -8.21 19.81 1.33
C SER A 332 -7.20 18.85 0.70
N ALA A 333 -6.15 19.42 0.11
CA ALA A 333 -5.06 18.66 -0.50
C ALA A 333 -3.72 19.05 0.11
N TYR A 334 -2.84 18.08 0.30
CA TYR A 334 -1.53 18.29 0.88
C TYR A 334 -0.52 17.23 0.42
N PRO A 335 0.79 17.59 0.39
CA PRO A 335 1.84 16.62 0.09
C PRO A 335 2.03 15.65 1.26
N ILE A 336 2.34 14.39 0.95
CA ILE A 336 2.67 13.39 1.95
C ILE A 336 4.15 13.02 1.94
N SER A 337 4.85 13.17 0.82
CA SER A 337 6.29 12.94 0.77
C SER A 337 7.05 14.17 1.24
N GLN A 338 8.03 13.98 2.15
CA GLN A 338 8.79 15.09 2.73
C GLN A 338 10.00 15.47 1.88
N ASN A 339 10.61 14.49 1.21
CA ASN A 339 11.78 14.69 0.34
C ASN A 339 11.44 14.14 -1.05
N ALA A 340 10.58 14.86 -1.76
CA ALA A 340 10.11 14.44 -3.08
C ALA A 340 11.25 14.45 -4.10
N ASN A 341 11.57 13.26 -4.62
CA ASN A 341 12.54 13.02 -5.68
C ASN A 341 11.92 12.11 -6.75
N HIS A 342 10.89 12.57 -7.43
CA HIS A 342 10.16 11.76 -8.41
C HIS A 342 9.40 10.59 -7.80
N ASP A 343 8.48 10.90 -6.90
CA ASP A 343 7.54 9.93 -6.35
C ASP A 343 6.66 9.33 -7.44
N ILE A 344 6.39 8.04 -7.35
CA ILE A 344 5.50 7.33 -8.28
C ILE A 344 4.63 6.32 -7.54
N ALA A 345 3.53 5.94 -8.19
CA ALA A 345 2.64 4.85 -7.82
C ALA A 345 2.17 4.87 -6.35
N PRO A 346 1.64 6.00 -5.83
CA PRO A 346 1.12 6.03 -4.48
C PRO A 346 -0.17 5.21 -4.39
N SER A 347 -0.34 4.48 -3.27
CA SER A 347 -1.56 3.72 -2.98
C SER A 347 -1.80 3.60 -1.49
N PHE A 348 -3.08 3.56 -1.09
CA PHE A 348 -3.48 3.37 0.31
C PHE A 348 -3.32 1.94 0.78
N ALA A 349 -2.95 1.78 2.05
CA ALA A 349 -3.12 0.52 2.76
C ALA A 349 -4.61 0.21 2.97
N PRO A 350 -4.97 -1.06 3.20
CA PRO A 350 -6.39 -1.45 3.36
C PRO A 350 -7.12 -0.74 4.49
N ASN A 351 -6.42 -0.28 5.52
CA ASN A 351 -7.01 0.46 6.66
C ASN A 351 -7.09 1.97 6.45
N ASP A 352 -6.70 2.49 5.28
CA ASP A 352 -6.70 3.92 4.91
C ASP A 352 -5.80 4.83 5.77
N LYS A 353 -4.88 4.24 6.54
CA LYS A 353 -4.01 4.98 7.47
C LYS A 353 -2.57 5.12 7.01
N LEU A 354 -2.18 4.37 5.99
CA LEU A 354 -0.84 4.41 5.40
C LEU A 354 -0.93 4.54 3.89
N ILE A 355 0.12 5.12 3.31
CA ILE A 355 0.30 5.22 1.86
C ILE A 355 1.70 4.70 1.54
N MET A 356 1.77 3.83 0.53
CA MET A 356 3.03 3.37 -0.02
C MET A 356 3.29 4.06 -1.35
N PHE A 357 4.53 4.45 -1.59
CA PHE A 357 4.97 4.99 -2.88
C PHE A 357 6.44 4.65 -3.09
N SER A 358 6.90 4.72 -4.33
CA SER A 358 8.32 4.61 -4.62
C SER A 358 8.88 5.98 -5.01
N SER A 359 10.14 6.20 -4.68
CA SER A 359 10.88 7.42 -4.98
C SER A 359 12.35 7.06 -5.16
N ASP A 360 12.94 7.41 -6.31
CA ASP A 360 14.36 7.13 -6.64
C ASP A 360 14.79 5.69 -6.32
N ASN A 361 14.05 4.71 -6.81
CA ASN A 361 14.34 3.28 -6.64
C ASN A 361 14.23 2.75 -5.20
N SER A 362 13.61 3.51 -4.32
CA SER A 362 13.32 3.10 -2.95
C SER A 362 11.82 3.09 -2.71
N VAL A 363 11.38 2.25 -1.77
CA VAL A 363 9.98 2.16 -1.36
C VAL A 363 9.82 2.84 -0.01
N TYR A 364 8.79 3.67 0.10
CA TYR A 364 8.45 4.41 1.31
C TYR A 364 7.03 4.09 1.76
N ILE A 365 6.83 4.07 3.07
CA ILE A 365 5.51 4.09 3.70
C ILE A 365 5.38 5.42 4.43
N SER A 366 4.29 6.14 4.17
CA SER A 366 3.94 7.37 4.89
C SER A 366 2.63 7.15 5.65
N ASN A 367 2.49 7.79 6.82
CA ASN A 367 1.15 7.99 7.36
C ASN A 367 0.37 8.97 6.47
N ILE A 368 -0.95 8.99 6.61
CA ILE A 368 -1.81 9.78 5.71
C ILE A 368 -1.66 11.30 5.89
N THR A 369 -1.05 11.76 6.96
CA THR A 369 -0.78 13.19 7.22
C THR A 369 0.60 13.63 6.71
N GLY A 370 1.45 12.71 6.28
CA GLY A 370 2.80 13.01 5.81
C GLY A 370 3.78 13.38 6.91
N THR A 371 3.44 13.16 8.18
CA THR A 371 4.31 13.51 9.31
C THR A 371 5.36 12.45 9.63
N THR A 372 5.15 11.21 9.16
CA THR A 372 6.07 10.09 9.37
C THR A 372 6.28 9.35 8.06
N GLN A 373 7.54 9.13 7.69
CA GLN A 373 7.92 8.32 6.54
C GLN A 373 8.91 7.25 6.93
N THR A 374 8.73 6.06 6.38
CA THR A 374 9.60 4.91 6.60
C THR A 374 10.12 4.42 5.28
N LYS A 375 11.45 4.37 5.12
CA LYS A 375 12.10 3.76 3.97
C LYS A 375 12.28 2.27 4.21
N LEU A 376 11.86 1.44 3.26
CA LEU A 376 12.02 0.00 3.35
C LEU A 376 13.39 -0.41 2.82
N ASN A 377 14.31 -0.78 3.71
CA ASN A 377 15.71 -1.05 3.38
C ASN A 377 16.01 -2.53 3.08
N ASN A 378 15.06 -3.42 3.28
CA ASN A 378 15.24 -4.87 3.11
C ASN A 378 14.85 -5.36 1.71
N LEU A 379 14.47 -4.47 0.80
CA LEU A 379 14.20 -4.76 -0.59
C LEU A 379 15.44 -4.44 -1.42
N ASN A 380 16.23 -5.47 -1.71
CA ASN A 380 17.49 -5.37 -2.46
C ASN A 380 17.22 -5.48 -3.97
N TYR A 381 16.42 -4.58 -4.52
CA TYR A 381 16.12 -4.56 -5.95
C TYR A 381 16.71 -3.31 -6.60
N GLY A 382 17.14 -3.43 -7.84
CA GLY A 382 17.82 -2.35 -8.55
C GLY A 382 16.93 -1.15 -8.81
N GLN A 383 15.68 -1.36 -9.15
CA GLN A 383 14.72 -0.30 -9.44
C GLN A 383 13.30 -0.76 -9.17
N VAL A 384 12.54 0.09 -8.50
CA VAL A 384 11.08 -0.06 -8.35
C VAL A 384 10.42 0.80 -9.43
N ILE A 385 9.51 0.20 -10.18
CA ILE A 385 8.86 0.82 -11.33
C ILE A 385 7.33 0.77 -11.20
#